data_b2198036864ca09bf3c8f8cf0cd03d8a
#
_entry.id   b2198036864ca09bf3c8f8cf0cd03d8a
#
_cell.length_a   1.000
_cell.length_b   1.000
_cell.length_c   1.000
_cell.angle_alpha   90.00
_cell.angle_beta   90.00
_cell.angle_gamma   90.00
#
_symmetry.space_group_name_H-M   'P 1'
#
loop_
_entity.id
_entity.type
_entity.pdbx_description
1 polymer ?
#
loop_
_entity_poly.entity_id
_entity_poly.type
_entity_poly.pdbx_seq_one_letter_code
_entity_poly.pdbx_strand_id
1 'polypeptide(L)'
;MKPNLLLTLISVIAMLGAGVVHGKECNGVKFPDETQVDGINLTLNGLGLRQATMFKVKVYIAALYVAKPSNDANVILGSNTPKELVLHFVRNVTASDLNNAWEEGFDKQASEFKDPLAMLKGWMTDMKTGQRLVFVHKPGAGIQVDVNGAAKGTIKGDQFAKAFLSIWLGPNPPNPGLKTGLLGGACG
;
A
#
# COMPACT_ATOMS: atom_id res chain seq x y z
N MET A 1 18.27 11.48 -71.63
CA MET A 1 18.60 11.99 -70.31
C MET A 1 17.46 11.64 -69.36
N LYS A 2 17.66 10.73 -68.39
CA LYS A 2 16.66 10.35 -67.37
C LYS A 2 17.05 11.04 -66.03
N PRO A 3 16.14 11.68 -65.33
CA PRO A 3 16.45 12.26 -64.02
C PRO A 3 16.40 11.15 -62.95
N ASN A 4 17.47 11.03 -62.15
CA ASN A 4 17.53 10.18 -60.98
C ASN A 4 16.76 10.87 -59.82
N LEU A 5 15.73 10.18 -59.36
CA LEU A 5 14.97 10.59 -58.17
C LEU A 5 15.66 10.02 -56.92
N LEU A 6 16.38 10.84 -56.18
CA LEU A 6 16.93 10.49 -54.87
C LEU A 6 15.78 10.49 -53.87
N LEU A 7 15.42 9.29 -53.37
CA LEU A 7 14.52 9.13 -52.23
C LEU A 7 15.32 9.35 -50.94
N THR A 8 15.11 10.49 -50.28
CA THR A 8 15.65 10.77 -48.95
C THR A 8 14.76 10.11 -47.90
N LEU A 9 15.27 9.05 -47.30
CA LEU A 9 14.61 8.37 -46.17
C LEU A 9 14.81 9.17 -44.91
N ILE A 10 13.74 9.86 -44.44
CA ILE A 10 13.73 10.56 -43.14
C ILE A 10 13.42 9.53 -42.07
N SER A 11 14.46 9.08 -41.35
CA SER A 11 14.30 8.27 -40.12
C SER A 11 13.76 9.15 -39.00
N VAL A 12 12.50 8.99 -38.67
CA VAL A 12 11.91 9.57 -37.44
C VAL A 12 12.34 8.69 -36.27
N ILE A 13 13.35 9.12 -35.52
CA ILE A 13 13.72 8.52 -34.24
C ILE A 13 12.66 8.96 -33.21
N ALA A 14 11.72 8.07 -32.89
CA ALA A 14 10.83 8.24 -31.76
C ALA A 14 11.66 8.11 -30.46
N MET A 15 12.02 9.24 -29.85
CA MET A 15 12.55 9.25 -28.49
C MET A 15 11.43 8.81 -27.54
N LEU A 16 11.45 7.53 -27.14
CA LEU A 16 10.73 7.08 -25.97
C LEU A 16 11.34 7.74 -24.74
N GLY A 17 10.72 8.82 -24.30
CA GLY A 17 11.07 9.47 -23.04
C GLY A 17 10.82 8.47 -21.90
N ALA A 18 11.90 7.87 -21.36
CA ALA A 18 11.84 7.18 -20.09
C ALA A 18 11.50 8.23 -19.02
N GLY A 19 10.23 8.30 -18.63
CA GLY A 19 9.78 9.14 -17.53
C GLY A 19 10.59 8.78 -16.29
N VAL A 20 11.27 9.75 -15.68
CA VAL A 20 11.95 9.57 -14.40
C VAL A 20 10.85 9.28 -13.38
N VAL A 21 10.71 8.03 -12.97
CA VAL A 21 9.81 7.66 -11.87
C VAL A 21 10.39 8.26 -10.60
N HIS A 22 9.89 9.42 -10.22
CA HIS A 22 10.18 10.01 -8.92
C HIS A 22 9.54 9.11 -7.87
N GLY A 23 10.21 8.92 -6.74
CA GLY A 23 9.70 8.09 -5.67
C GLY A 23 10.30 8.51 -4.34
N LYS A 24 9.51 8.37 -3.27
CA LYS A 24 10.00 8.57 -1.91
C LYS A 24 10.70 7.30 -1.42
N GLU A 25 11.72 7.51 -0.61
CA GLU A 25 12.49 6.41 -0.02
C GLU A 25 12.30 6.37 1.50
N CYS A 26 12.16 5.16 2.04
CA CYS A 26 12.18 4.91 3.46
C CYS A 26 13.04 3.69 3.75
N ASN A 27 14.03 3.85 4.60
CA ASN A 27 14.91 2.78 5.07
C ASN A 27 15.49 1.91 3.92
N GLY A 28 15.94 2.56 2.84
CA GLY A 28 16.53 1.90 1.67
C GLY A 28 15.53 1.32 0.64
N VAL A 29 14.23 1.43 0.90
CA VAL A 29 13.18 0.96 -0.02
C VAL A 29 12.50 2.15 -0.70
N LYS A 30 12.48 2.14 -2.03
CA LYS A 30 11.81 3.16 -2.85
C LYS A 30 10.40 2.76 -3.19
N PHE A 31 9.50 3.75 -3.14
CA PHE A 31 8.10 3.63 -3.54
C PHE A 31 7.78 4.70 -4.58
N PRO A 32 7.04 4.38 -5.66
CA PRO A 32 6.64 5.38 -6.66
C PRO A 32 5.77 6.47 -6.00
N ASP A 33 5.82 7.69 -6.53
CA ASP A 33 4.99 8.79 -6.03
C ASP A 33 3.51 8.61 -6.33
N GLU A 34 3.18 7.75 -7.30
CA GLU A 34 1.81 7.50 -7.74
C GLU A 34 1.58 6.01 -8.00
N THR A 35 0.32 5.59 -7.87
CA THR A 35 -0.21 4.30 -8.31
C THR A 35 -1.57 4.51 -8.96
N GLN A 36 -2.18 3.46 -9.53
CA GLN A 36 -3.49 3.54 -10.16
C GLN A 36 -4.39 2.40 -9.71
N VAL A 37 -5.63 2.74 -9.36
CA VAL A 37 -6.68 1.78 -9.01
C VAL A 37 -7.91 2.05 -9.89
N ASP A 38 -8.28 1.07 -10.72
CA ASP A 38 -9.44 1.14 -11.63
C ASP A 38 -9.47 2.44 -12.47
N GLY A 39 -8.29 2.88 -12.96
CA GLY A 39 -8.15 4.10 -13.76
C GLY A 39 -8.07 5.40 -12.95
N ILE A 40 -8.17 5.34 -11.63
CA ILE A 40 -8.05 6.50 -10.74
C ILE A 40 -6.59 6.59 -10.26
N ASN A 41 -5.94 7.71 -10.51
CA ASN A 41 -4.60 7.98 -9.99
C ASN A 41 -4.65 8.24 -8.49
N LEU A 42 -3.78 7.56 -7.76
CA LEU A 42 -3.55 7.75 -6.33
C LEU A 42 -2.14 8.28 -6.12
N THR A 43 -2.01 9.30 -5.28
CA THR A 43 -0.74 9.89 -4.90
C THR A 43 -0.24 9.29 -3.59
N LEU A 44 1.05 9.07 -3.46
CA LEU A 44 1.69 8.63 -2.23
C LEU A 44 1.49 9.67 -1.11
N ASN A 45 0.63 9.35 -0.16
CA ASN A 45 0.37 10.19 1.02
C ASN A 45 1.57 10.21 1.95
N GLY A 46 2.11 9.03 2.25
CA GLY A 46 3.27 8.91 3.13
C GLY A 46 3.79 7.48 3.27
N LEU A 47 4.97 7.40 3.89
CA LEU A 47 5.67 6.15 4.20
C LEU A 47 5.85 6.03 5.70
N GLY A 48 5.56 4.85 6.28
CA GLY A 48 5.74 4.62 7.70
C GLY A 48 6.48 3.31 7.98
N LEU A 49 7.42 3.32 8.92
CA LEU A 49 8.17 2.14 9.34
C LEU A 49 7.49 1.45 10.52
N ARG A 50 7.13 0.18 10.35
CA ARG A 50 6.67 -0.68 11.44
C ARG A 50 7.88 -1.19 12.24
N GLN A 51 7.92 -0.78 13.48
CA GLN A 51 8.88 -1.30 14.46
C GLN A 51 8.15 -2.13 15.51
N ALA A 52 8.60 -3.35 15.75
CA ALA A 52 8.06 -4.26 16.75
C ALA A 52 8.99 -4.37 17.95
N THR A 53 8.43 -4.72 19.10
CA THR A 53 9.13 -4.92 20.36
C THR A 53 9.83 -3.66 20.92
N MET A 54 10.27 -3.72 22.17
CA MET A 54 11.07 -2.68 22.82
C MET A 54 12.42 -2.43 22.10
N PHE A 55 12.91 -3.42 21.34
CA PHE A 55 14.15 -3.30 20.56
C PHE A 55 13.98 -2.62 19.21
N LYS A 56 12.78 -2.11 18.89
CA LYS A 56 12.46 -1.42 17.63
C LYS A 56 12.84 -2.22 16.39
N VAL A 57 12.59 -3.52 16.42
CA VAL A 57 12.86 -4.41 15.30
C VAL A 57 12.03 -3.99 14.08
N LYS A 58 12.71 -3.65 12.98
CA LYS A 58 12.06 -3.25 11.73
C LYS A 58 11.36 -4.45 11.09
N VAL A 59 10.09 -4.31 10.75
CA VAL A 59 9.25 -5.41 10.23
C VAL A 59 8.88 -5.17 8.78
N TYR A 60 8.24 -4.02 8.49
CA TYR A 60 7.87 -3.62 7.14
C TYR A 60 7.85 -2.09 7.01
N ILE A 61 7.91 -1.62 5.78
CA ILE A 61 7.57 -0.24 5.43
C ILE A 61 6.17 -0.28 4.83
N ALA A 62 5.29 0.56 5.38
CA ALA A 62 3.97 0.78 4.83
C ALA A 62 3.99 2.02 3.92
N ALA A 63 3.36 1.91 2.74
CA ALA A 63 3.10 3.04 1.85
C ALA A 63 1.59 3.19 1.70
N LEU A 64 1.10 4.40 1.93
CA LEU A 64 -0.31 4.75 1.78
C LEU A 64 -0.51 5.64 0.56
N TYR A 65 -1.34 5.19 -0.38
CA TYR A 65 -1.74 5.96 -1.55
C TYR A 65 -3.20 6.35 -1.45
N VAL A 66 -3.51 7.60 -1.78
CA VAL A 66 -4.86 8.18 -1.71
C VAL A 66 -5.12 9.08 -2.92
N ALA A 67 -6.40 9.28 -3.27
CA ALA A 67 -6.77 10.16 -4.37
C ALA A 67 -6.47 11.65 -4.05
N LYS A 68 -6.55 12.03 -2.77
CA LYS A 68 -6.24 13.39 -2.30
C LYS A 68 -5.42 13.29 -1.01
N PRO A 69 -4.13 13.64 -1.04
CA PRO A 69 -3.27 13.62 0.14
C PRO A 69 -3.81 14.45 1.32
N SER A 70 -3.62 13.93 2.53
CA SER A 70 -4.02 14.59 3.77
C SER A 70 -3.14 14.13 4.94
N ASN A 71 -2.88 15.04 5.88
CA ASN A 71 -2.26 14.74 7.17
C ASN A 71 -3.27 14.42 8.27
N ASP A 72 -4.57 14.48 7.96
CA ASP A 72 -5.65 14.12 8.88
C ASP A 72 -6.17 12.71 8.55
N ALA A 73 -5.98 11.78 9.50
CA ALA A 73 -6.46 10.42 9.39
C ALA A 73 -7.98 10.32 9.21
N ASN A 74 -8.75 11.20 9.85
CA ASN A 74 -10.22 11.17 9.76
C ASN A 74 -10.69 11.57 8.35
N VAL A 75 -10.01 12.51 7.71
CA VAL A 75 -10.27 12.88 6.30
C VAL A 75 -10.01 11.69 5.38
N ILE A 76 -8.89 10.98 5.57
CA ILE A 76 -8.55 9.80 4.76
C ILE A 76 -9.58 8.68 5.01
N LEU A 77 -9.83 8.33 6.28
CA LEU A 77 -10.75 7.24 6.66
C LEU A 77 -12.21 7.53 6.28
N GLY A 78 -12.60 8.81 6.28
CA GLY A 78 -13.96 9.25 5.92
C GLY A 78 -14.19 9.44 4.42
N SER A 79 -13.13 9.49 3.60
CA SER A 79 -13.29 9.72 2.17
C SER A 79 -13.83 8.49 1.43
N ASN A 80 -14.80 8.71 0.52
CA ASN A 80 -15.34 7.68 -0.35
C ASN A 80 -14.56 7.60 -1.68
N THR A 81 -13.24 7.43 -1.57
CA THR A 81 -12.32 7.32 -2.71
C THR A 81 -11.46 6.07 -2.56
N PRO A 82 -10.93 5.49 -3.64
CA PRO A 82 -9.99 4.39 -3.55
C PRO A 82 -8.76 4.75 -2.72
N LYS A 83 -8.21 3.75 -2.04
CA LYS A 83 -6.97 3.84 -1.28
C LYS A 83 -6.17 2.56 -1.47
N GLU A 84 -4.86 2.68 -1.52
CA GLU A 84 -3.98 1.52 -1.54
C GLU A 84 -3.01 1.60 -0.38
N LEU A 85 -2.88 0.49 0.35
CA LEU A 85 -1.89 0.30 1.40
C LEU A 85 -0.98 -0.85 1.01
N VAL A 86 0.31 -0.57 0.88
CA VAL A 86 1.36 -1.54 0.58
C VAL A 86 2.19 -1.79 1.82
N LEU A 87 2.38 -3.04 2.23
CA LEU A 87 3.32 -3.42 3.28
C LEU A 87 4.51 -4.14 2.62
N HIS A 88 5.66 -3.50 2.57
CA HIS A 88 6.90 -4.07 2.06
C HIS A 88 7.74 -4.62 3.21
N PHE A 89 7.90 -5.93 3.29
CA PHE A 89 8.62 -6.57 4.39
C PHE A 89 10.12 -6.38 4.27
N VAL A 90 10.75 -5.95 5.36
CA VAL A 90 12.21 -5.76 5.46
C VAL A 90 12.87 -6.85 6.29
N ARG A 91 12.11 -7.85 6.71
CA ARG A 91 12.53 -9.10 7.36
C ARG A 91 11.54 -10.22 7.08
N ASN A 92 11.94 -11.45 7.37
CA ASN A 92 11.04 -12.59 7.32
C ASN A 92 10.03 -12.53 8.49
N VAL A 93 8.77 -12.83 8.20
CA VAL A 93 7.66 -12.87 9.16
C VAL A 93 6.84 -14.12 8.85
N THR A 94 6.53 -14.93 9.87
CA THR A 94 5.72 -16.13 9.66
C THR A 94 4.24 -15.79 9.47
N ALA A 95 3.48 -16.67 8.82
CA ALA A 95 2.02 -16.54 8.72
C ALA A 95 1.36 -16.48 10.10
N SER A 96 1.91 -17.22 11.08
CA SER A 96 1.44 -17.17 12.47
C SER A 96 1.62 -15.79 13.10
N ASP A 97 2.80 -15.17 12.95
CA ASP A 97 3.05 -13.82 13.48
C ASP A 97 2.16 -12.77 12.80
N LEU A 98 1.93 -12.92 11.49
CA LEU A 98 0.99 -12.06 10.76
C LEU A 98 -0.43 -12.19 11.31
N ASN A 99 -0.89 -13.43 11.50
CA ASN A 99 -2.23 -13.71 11.99
C ASN A 99 -2.45 -13.18 13.41
N ASN A 100 -1.44 -13.30 14.28
CA ASN A 100 -1.47 -12.71 15.62
C ASN A 100 -1.54 -11.17 15.56
N ALA A 101 -0.77 -10.57 14.65
CA ALA A 101 -0.80 -9.11 14.47
C ALA A 101 -2.15 -8.60 13.93
N TRP A 102 -2.81 -9.37 13.05
CA TRP A 102 -4.16 -9.06 12.58
C TRP A 102 -5.18 -9.14 13.73
N GLU A 103 -5.15 -10.20 14.54
CA GLU A 103 -6.02 -10.32 15.72
C GLU A 103 -5.82 -9.14 16.67
N GLU A 104 -4.58 -8.84 17.07
CA GLU A 104 -4.28 -7.71 17.95
C GLU A 104 -4.76 -6.39 17.35
N GLY A 105 -4.60 -6.17 16.05
CA GLY A 105 -5.03 -4.96 15.36
C GLY A 105 -6.55 -4.80 15.35
N PHE A 106 -7.29 -5.88 15.09
CA PHE A 106 -8.76 -5.86 15.06
C PHE A 106 -9.36 -5.80 16.46
N ASP A 107 -8.82 -6.50 17.44
CA ASP A 107 -9.29 -6.44 18.83
C ASP A 107 -9.27 -5.02 19.40
N LYS A 108 -8.28 -4.23 18.99
CA LYS A 108 -8.13 -2.83 19.41
C LYS A 108 -9.04 -1.85 18.69
N GLN A 109 -9.54 -2.20 17.47
CA GLN A 109 -10.21 -1.25 16.58
C GLN A 109 -11.62 -1.68 16.23
N ALA A 110 -11.89 -2.99 16.08
CA ALA A 110 -13.14 -3.48 15.49
C ALA A 110 -13.31 -4.99 15.71
N SER A 111 -13.53 -5.42 16.94
CA SER A 111 -13.67 -6.84 17.32
C SER A 111 -14.91 -7.55 16.75
N GLU A 112 -15.86 -6.79 16.16
CA GLU A 112 -17.08 -7.34 15.53
C GLU A 112 -16.83 -8.04 14.19
N PHE A 113 -15.70 -7.81 13.52
CA PHE A 113 -15.41 -8.36 12.18
C PHE A 113 -14.72 -9.74 12.20
N LYS A 114 -15.29 -10.72 12.90
CA LYS A 114 -14.69 -12.06 13.07
C LYS A 114 -14.55 -12.84 11.75
N ASP A 115 -15.61 -12.92 10.94
CA ASP A 115 -15.59 -13.67 9.68
C ASP A 115 -14.68 -13.02 8.62
N PRO A 116 -14.75 -11.69 8.39
CA PRO A 116 -13.78 -10.98 7.56
C PRO A 116 -12.33 -11.18 8.00
N LEU A 117 -12.06 -11.15 9.30
CA LEU A 117 -10.74 -11.41 9.85
C LEU A 117 -10.27 -12.86 9.61
N ALA A 118 -11.17 -13.84 9.80
CA ALA A 118 -10.85 -15.24 9.52
C ALA A 118 -10.49 -15.45 8.03
N MET A 119 -11.23 -14.80 7.12
CA MET A 119 -10.93 -14.82 5.69
C MET A 119 -9.53 -14.22 5.39
N LEU A 120 -9.24 -13.05 5.94
CA LEU A 120 -7.93 -12.40 5.80
C LEU A 120 -6.80 -13.32 6.28
N LYS A 121 -6.93 -13.90 7.47
CA LYS A 121 -5.96 -14.82 8.07
C LYS A 121 -5.74 -16.08 7.22
N GLY A 122 -6.79 -16.61 6.60
CA GLY A 122 -6.73 -17.77 5.72
C GLY A 122 -5.91 -17.54 4.43
N TRP A 123 -5.68 -16.28 4.05
CA TRP A 123 -4.87 -15.91 2.88
C TRP A 123 -3.40 -15.64 3.19
N MET A 124 -3.05 -15.51 4.48
CA MET A 124 -1.68 -15.19 4.87
C MET A 124 -0.74 -16.40 4.70
N THR A 125 0.45 -16.10 4.26
CA THR A 125 1.56 -17.05 4.13
C THR A 125 2.79 -16.44 4.78
N ASP A 126 3.85 -17.22 4.99
CA ASP A 126 5.13 -16.68 5.40
C ASP A 126 5.60 -15.63 4.42
N MET A 127 6.01 -14.48 4.94
CA MET A 127 6.55 -13.37 4.15
C MET A 127 8.06 -13.33 4.32
N LYS A 128 8.76 -13.21 3.19
CA LYS A 128 10.22 -13.02 3.16
C LYS A 128 10.55 -11.55 2.94
N THR A 129 11.77 -11.16 3.32
CA THR A 129 12.32 -9.83 2.97
C THR A 129 12.12 -9.55 1.48
N GLY A 130 11.64 -8.35 1.16
CA GLY A 130 11.35 -7.88 -0.19
C GLY A 130 9.93 -8.21 -0.69
N GLN A 131 9.21 -9.12 -0.05
CA GLN A 131 7.83 -9.45 -0.41
C GLN A 131 6.84 -8.40 0.08
N ARG A 132 5.64 -8.38 -0.52
CA ARG A 132 4.63 -7.35 -0.28
C ARG A 132 3.25 -7.94 -0.01
N LEU A 133 2.52 -7.29 0.89
CA LEU A 133 1.06 -7.37 0.96
C LEU A 133 0.52 -6.06 0.39
N VAL A 134 -0.49 -6.16 -0.48
CA VAL A 134 -1.17 -4.99 -1.05
C VAL A 134 -2.65 -5.08 -0.73
N PHE A 135 -3.19 -4.00 -0.20
CA PHE A 135 -4.58 -3.87 0.19
C PHE A 135 -5.18 -2.68 -0.54
N VAL A 136 -6.19 -2.94 -1.39
CA VAL A 136 -6.86 -1.91 -2.16
C VAL A 136 -8.28 -1.75 -1.66
N HIS A 137 -8.58 -0.63 -1.01
CA HIS A 137 -9.95 -0.24 -0.71
C HIS A 137 -10.63 0.26 -1.98
N LYS A 138 -11.71 -0.40 -2.37
CA LYS A 138 -12.60 0.02 -3.45
C LYS A 138 -13.95 0.37 -2.84
N PRO A 139 -14.36 1.67 -2.86
CA PRO A 139 -15.65 2.09 -2.31
C PRO A 139 -16.83 1.28 -2.86
N GLY A 140 -17.72 0.85 -1.96
CA GLY A 140 -18.85 -0.02 -2.30
C GLY A 140 -18.51 -1.51 -2.48
N ALA A 141 -17.23 -1.87 -2.58
CA ALA A 141 -16.80 -3.27 -2.73
C ALA A 141 -16.13 -3.83 -1.46
N GLY A 142 -15.22 -3.05 -0.83
CA GLY A 142 -14.46 -3.50 0.34
C GLY A 142 -12.95 -3.44 0.12
N ILE A 143 -12.20 -4.40 0.69
CA ILE A 143 -10.74 -4.51 0.59
C ILE A 143 -10.35 -5.68 -0.31
N GLN A 144 -9.74 -5.38 -1.45
CA GLN A 144 -9.05 -6.38 -2.28
C GLN A 144 -7.67 -6.66 -1.69
N VAL A 145 -7.29 -7.94 -1.61
CA VAL A 145 -6.04 -8.39 -1.00
C VAL A 145 -5.17 -9.08 -2.03
N ASP A 146 -3.91 -8.67 -2.10
CA ASP A 146 -2.85 -9.34 -2.85
C ASP A 146 -1.73 -9.75 -1.90
N VAL A 147 -1.25 -10.97 -2.04
CA VAL A 147 -0.13 -11.52 -1.28
C VAL A 147 0.99 -11.83 -2.25
N ASN A 148 2.02 -11.00 -2.25
CA ASN A 148 3.23 -11.15 -3.07
C ASN A 148 2.94 -11.32 -4.58
N GLY A 149 2.04 -10.50 -5.14
CA GLY A 149 1.64 -10.51 -6.55
C GLY A 149 0.53 -11.51 -6.87
N ALA A 150 0.05 -12.27 -5.90
CA ALA A 150 -1.08 -13.20 -6.06
C ALA A 150 -2.36 -12.62 -5.47
N ALA A 151 -3.31 -12.24 -6.31
CA ALA A 151 -4.63 -11.79 -5.87
C ALA A 151 -5.35 -12.91 -5.12
N LYS A 152 -5.82 -12.63 -3.89
CA LYS A 152 -6.52 -13.59 -3.01
C LYS A 152 -8.02 -13.44 -3.10
N GLY A 153 -8.52 -12.22 -3.20
CA GLY A 153 -9.94 -11.93 -3.26
C GLY A 153 -10.29 -10.57 -2.66
N THR A 154 -11.57 -10.35 -2.44
CA THR A 154 -12.09 -9.11 -1.83
C THR A 154 -12.89 -9.45 -0.58
N ILE A 155 -12.52 -8.85 0.54
CA ILE A 155 -13.32 -8.85 1.77
C ILE A 155 -14.31 -7.70 1.65
N LYS A 156 -15.59 -8.03 1.60
CA LYS A 156 -16.67 -7.08 1.30
C LYS A 156 -16.97 -6.14 2.49
N GLY A 157 -17.42 -4.94 2.15
CA GLY A 157 -17.99 -3.96 3.07
C GLY A 157 -17.08 -2.78 3.39
N ASP A 158 -17.62 -1.56 3.23
CA ASP A 158 -16.89 -0.32 3.50
C ASP A 158 -16.62 -0.11 4.99
N GLN A 159 -17.49 -0.64 5.86
CA GLN A 159 -17.27 -0.58 7.31
C GLN A 159 -16.05 -1.43 7.71
N PHE A 160 -15.93 -2.65 7.14
CA PHE A 160 -14.74 -3.45 7.32
C PHE A 160 -13.50 -2.75 6.78
N ALA A 161 -13.58 -2.18 5.57
CA ALA A 161 -12.47 -1.46 4.96
C ALA A 161 -11.98 -0.28 5.82
N LYS A 162 -12.91 0.48 6.41
CA LYS A 162 -12.60 1.57 7.33
C LYS A 162 -11.93 1.04 8.62
N ALA A 163 -12.48 -0.01 9.22
CA ALA A 163 -11.92 -0.65 10.41
C ALA A 163 -10.52 -1.21 10.14
N PHE A 164 -10.33 -1.87 8.99
CA PHE A 164 -9.05 -2.39 8.53
C PHE A 164 -7.99 -1.27 8.43
N LEU A 165 -8.28 -0.18 7.72
CA LEU A 165 -7.35 0.95 7.59
C LEU A 165 -7.10 1.66 8.93
N SER A 166 -8.06 1.61 9.85
CA SER A 166 -7.92 2.17 11.20
C SER A 166 -6.86 1.46 12.05
N ILE A 167 -6.43 0.25 11.69
CA ILE A 167 -5.28 -0.42 12.33
C ILE A 167 -4.05 0.51 12.28
N TRP A 168 -3.81 1.18 11.16
CA TRP A 168 -2.66 2.09 10.99
C TRP A 168 -2.98 3.55 11.28
N LEU A 169 -4.19 3.99 10.92
CA LEU A 169 -4.58 5.41 10.95
C LEU A 169 -5.41 5.78 12.18
N GLY A 170 -5.93 4.79 12.90
CA GLY A 170 -6.77 4.96 14.08
C GLY A 170 -6.00 5.44 15.33
N PRO A 171 -6.69 5.47 16.49
CA PRO A 171 -6.10 5.97 17.73
C PRO A 171 -4.99 5.08 18.30
N ASN A 172 -5.02 3.76 18.00
CA ASN A 172 -4.10 2.77 18.54
C ASN A 172 -3.25 2.11 17.44
N PRO A 173 -2.40 2.87 16.71
CA PRO A 173 -1.59 2.29 15.63
C PRO A 173 -0.52 1.34 16.19
N PRO A 174 0.02 0.43 15.37
CA PRO A 174 1.07 -0.50 15.78
C PRO A 174 2.32 0.16 16.37
N ASN A 175 2.66 1.35 15.92
CA ASN A 175 3.59 2.30 16.56
C ASN A 175 3.30 3.73 16.06
N PRO A 176 3.45 4.77 16.93
CA PRO A 176 3.10 6.16 16.57
C PRO A 176 3.84 6.68 15.34
N GLY A 177 5.15 6.41 15.20
CA GLY A 177 5.96 6.86 14.07
C GLY A 177 5.46 6.30 12.73
N LEU A 178 4.94 5.08 12.70
CA LEU A 178 4.31 4.49 11.51
C LEU A 178 3.12 5.34 11.04
N LYS A 179 2.20 5.68 11.94
CA LYS A 179 1.05 6.54 11.63
C LYS A 179 1.49 7.93 11.17
N THR A 180 2.42 8.57 11.89
CA THR A 180 2.97 9.88 11.52
C THR A 180 3.54 9.85 10.11
N GLY A 181 4.32 8.83 9.78
CA GLY A 181 4.90 8.66 8.44
C GLY A 181 3.84 8.48 7.36
N LEU A 182 2.81 7.65 7.58
CA LEU A 182 1.72 7.45 6.63
C LEU A 182 0.90 8.73 6.39
N LEU A 183 0.85 9.63 7.36
CA LEU A 183 0.20 10.94 7.28
C LEU A 183 1.11 12.05 6.70
N GLY A 184 2.19 11.68 6.03
CA GLY A 184 3.07 12.61 5.33
C GLY A 184 4.23 13.16 6.15
N GLY A 185 4.40 12.71 7.39
CA GLY A 185 5.55 13.02 8.21
C GLY A 185 6.81 12.22 7.86
N ALA A 186 7.84 12.31 8.70
CA ALA A 186 9.05 11.51 8.52
C ALA A 186 8.74 10.01 8.60
N CYS A 187 9.42 9.23 7.78
CA CYS A 187 9.35 7.78 7.84
C CYS A 187 10.11 7.28 9.08
N GLY A 188 9.43 7.13 10.19
CA GLY A 188 9.69 6.59 11.52
C GLY A 188 11.09 6.34 12.04
#